data_93c6e74c5acbcc2fe8dfec4bd6b31420
#
_entry.id   93c6e74c5acbcc2fe8dfec4bd6b31420
#
_cell.length_a   1.000
_cell.length_b   1.000
_cell.length_c   1.000
_cell.angle_alpha   90.00
_cell.angle_beta   90.00
_cell.angle_gamma   90.00
#
_symmetry.space_group_name_H-M   'P 1'
#
loop_
_entity.id
_entity.type
_entity.pdbx_description
1 polymer ?
#
loop_
_entity_poly.entity_id
_entity_poly.type
_entity_poly.pdbx_seq_one_letter_code
_entity_poly.pdbx_strand_id
1 'polypeptide(L)'
;MSNDTSRRGAVAALLATLVLWAYSWVVMKQALAYAGPFDFAALRYLLGAGVLFLALAVARQRIAPPPLAATALIGLCQTAAFQGLEQWALVDGGAGHVALLAYTMPFWAVLLAWPLLSDRPTRRQWTGTALAAIGLVFILEPWRGLGSPLSTALAIAGGIAWAAGTVLSKRLFQRHAVAPLNLTAWQMLFGGLALGAVALVVPQKPMVWNHALIGALIYSVVFASSLAWWLWLIVLQRLPTAVASLSSLGVPVLAVLLAWAITHEQPSPMEGVGIVFVLLGLAAVSGLRLRQR
;
A
#
# COMPACT_ATOMS: atom_id res chain seq x y z
N MET A 1 -25.16 -18.99 -1.25
CA MET A 1 -25.33 -17.55 -0.93
C MET A 1 -24.17 -16.95 -0.11
N SER A 2 -23.44 -17.68 0.74
CA SER A 2 -22.34 -17.15 1.57
C SER A 2 -21.07 -16.71 0.80
N ASN A 3 -20.76 -17.33 -0.33
CA ASN A 3 -19.56 -17.01 -1.12
C ASN A 3 -19.66 -15.68 -1.88
N ASP A 4 -20.86 -15.28 -2.31
CA ASP A 4 -21.07 -14.05 -3.10
C ASP A 4 -21.02 -12.79 -2.20
N THR A 5 -21.60 -12.87 -1.01
CA THR A 5 -21.53 -11.79 -0.01
C THR A 5 -20.09 -11.56 0.48
N SER A 6 -19.30 -12.61 0.66
CA SER A 6 -17.89 -12.53 1.03
C SER A 6 -17.05 -11.88 -0.07
N ARG A 7 -17.31 -12.18 -1.35
CA ARG A 7 -16.62 -11.59 -2.50
C ARG A 7 -16.97 -10.12 -2.70
N ARG A 8 -18.25 -9.76 -2.59
CA ARG A 8 -18.71 -8.35 -2.66
C ARG A 8 -18.08 -7.49 -1.57
N GLY A 9 -18.00 -8.02 -0.33
CA GLY A 9 -17.32 -7.34 0.78
C GLY A 9 -15.82 -7.13 0.54
N ALA A 10 -15.12 -8.10 -0.07
CA ALA A 10 -13.71 -7.94 -0.42
C ALA A 10 -13.49 -6.91 -1.53
N VAL A 11 -14.38 -6.85 -2.53
CA VAL A 11 -14.31 -5.82 -3.60
C VAL A 11 -14.60 -4.43 -3.03
N ALA A 12 -15.60 -4.27 -2.18
CA ALA A 12 -15.88 -2.98 -1.53
C ALA A 12 -14.70 -2.51 -0.67
N ALA A 13 -14.11 -3.42 0.13
CA ALA A 13 -12.90 -3.12 0.91
C ALA A 13 -11.73 -2.70 0.02
N LEU A 14 -11.52 -3.38 -1.10
CA LEU A 14 -10.51 -3.03 -2.08
C LEU A 14 -10.74 -1.60 -2.63
N LEU A 15 -11.94 -1.32 -3.15
CA LEU A 15 -12.24 0.00 -3.73
C LEU A 15 -12.06 1.12 -2.70
N ALA A 16 -12.51 0.93 -1.47
CA ALA A 16 -12.29 1.90 -0.39
C ALA A 16 -10.78 2.10 -0.13
N THR A 17 -10.01 1.02 -0.06
CA THR A 17 -8.55 1.10 0.11
C THR A 17 -7.88 1.89 -1.01
N LEU A 18 -8.27 1.64 -2.27
CA LEU A 18 -7.68 2.33 -3.43
C LEU A 18 -7.91 3.85 -3.35
N VAL A 19 -9.14 4.29 -3.04
CA VAL A 19 -9.46 5.71 -2.90
C VAL A 19 -8.69 6.35 -1.76
N LEU A 20 -8.67 5.72 -0.58
CA LEU A 20 -7.96 6.24 0.59
C LEU A 20 -6.46 6.35 0.34
N TRP A 21 -5.84 5.36 -0.31
CA TRP A 21 -4.42 5.42 -0.60
C TRP A 21 -4.06 6.36 -1.74
N ALA A 22 -4.90 6.51 -2.77
CA ALA A 22 -4.64 7.47 -3.84
C ALA A 22 -4.47 8.90 -3.30
N TYR A 23 -5.34 9.33 -2.40
CA TYR A 23 -5.23 10.66 -1.78
C TYR A 23 -4.11 10.77 -0.74
N SER A 24 -3.75 9.66 -0.07
CA SER A 24 -2.75 9.69 1.00
C SER A 24 -1.35 10.14 0.54
N TRP A 25 -0.97 9.90 -0.72
CA TRP A 25 0.31 10.33 -1.27
C TRP A 25 0.48 11.85 -1.30
N VAL A 26 -0.59 12.55 -1.66
CA VAL A 26 -0.63 14.02 -1.63
C VAL A 26 -0.50 14.52 -0.20
N VAL A 27 -1.28 13.94 0.72
CA VAL A 27 -1.24 14.31 2.15
C VAL A 27 0.14 14.06 2.76
N MET A 28 0.78 12.92 2.44
CA MET A 28 2.14 12.62 2.91
C MET A 28 3.16 13.66 2.41
N LYS A 29 3.12 14.02 1.13
CA LYS A 29 4.03 15.04 0.59
C LYS A 29 3.81 16.41 1.23
N GLN A 30 2.55 16.81 1.44
CA GLN A 30 2.22 18.06 2.10
C GLN A 30 2.68 18.10 3.56
N ALA A 31 2.56 16.99 4.29
CA ALA A 31 3.00 16.88 5.68
C ALA A 31 4.51 17.10 5.84
N LEU A 32 5.31 16.72 4.83
CA LEU A 32 6.75 16.94 4.82
C LEU A 32 7.14 18.43 4.78
N ALA A 33 6.23 19.35 4.49
CA ALA A 33 6.49 20.77 4.70
C ALA A 33 6.66 21.13 6.20
N TYR A 34 6.03 20.36 7.09
CA TYR A 34 5.89 20.68 8.52
C TYR A 34 6.54 19.67 9.46
N ALA A 35 6.92 18.49 9.00
CA ALA A 35 7.50 17.43 9.82
C ALA A 35 8.61 16.69 9.06
N GLY A 36 9.54 16.08 9.80
CA GLY A 36 10.52 15.16 9.24
C GLY A 36 9.84 13.87 8.72
N PRO A 37 10.44 13.18 7.74
CA PRO A 37 9.86 11.99 7.13
C PRO A 37 9.62 10.86 8.15
N PHE A 38 10.58 10.60 9.03
CA PHE A 38 10.46 9.51 10.00
C PHE A 38 9.61 9.90 11.21
N ASP A 39 9.64 11.16 11.64
CA ASP A 39 8.76 11.67 12.70
C ASP A 39 7.29 11.55 12.31
N PHE A 40 6.95 12.01 11.08
CA PHE A 40 5.59 11.91 10.58
C PHE A 40 5.15 10.45 10.43
N ALA A 41 6.01 9.59 9.88
CA ALA A 41 5.72 8.17 9.73
C ALA A 41 5.53 7.48 11.10
N ALA A 42 6.41 7.73 12.07
CA ALA A 42 6.31 7.15 13.41
C ALA A 42 5.01 7.55 14.10
N LEU A 43 4.69 8.85 14.15
CA LEU A 43 3.44 9.34 14.74
C LEU A 43 2.22 8.75 14.07
N ARG A 44 2.19 8.75 12.75
CA ARG A 44 1.09 8.21 11.96
C ARG A 44 0.80 6.76 12.34
N TYR A 45 1.83 5.92 12.43
CA TYR A 45 1.64 4.48 12.67
C TYR A 45 1.47 4.13 14.15
N LEU A 46 2.10 4.85 15.08
CA LEU A 46 1.88 4.66 16.51
C LEU A 46 0.46 5.08 16.91
N LEU A 47 0.00 6.25 16.47
CA LEU A 47 -1.37 6.69 16.70
C LEU A 47 -2.38 5.79 15.98
N GLY A 48 -2.05 5.32 14.75
CA GLY A 48 -2.86 4.35 14.01
C GLY A 48 -3.01 3.02 14.75
N ALA A 49 -1.93 2.51 15.34
CA ALA A 49 -1.99 1.34 16.21
C ALA A 49 -2.91 1.59 17.42
N GLY A 50 -2.82 2.77 18.05
CA GLY A 50 -3.70 3.17 19.16
C GLY A 50 -5.18 3.15 18.76
N VAL A 51 -5.52 3.72 17.60
CA VAL A 51 -6.89 3.70 17.05
C VAL A 51 -7.38 2.26 16.84
N LEU A 52 -6.53 1.38 16.30
CA LEU A 52 -6.91 -0.02 16.06
C LEU A 52 -7.03 -0.82 17.35
N PHE A 53 -6.17 -0.58 18.34
CA PHE A 53 -6.32 -1.19 19.68
C PHE A 53 -7.58 -0.71 20.38
N LEU A 54 -7.94 0.56 20.26
CA LEU A 54 -9.21 1.08 20.75
C LEU A 54 -10.39 0.39 20.05
N ALA A 55 -10.33 0.22 18.74
CA ALA A 55 -11.36 -0.49 17.97
C ALA A 55 -11.50 -1.96 18.44
N LEU A 56 -10.38 -2.66 18.69
CA LEU A 56 -10.39 -4.01 19.25
C LEU A 56 -11.04 -4.06 20.63
N ALA A 57 -10.70 -3.10 21.52
CA ALA A 57 -11.24 -3.01 22.87
C ALA A 57 -12.75 -2.74 22.85
N VAL A 58 -13.21 -1.78 22.05
CA VAL A 58 -14.64 -1.44 21.88
C VAL A 58 -15.41 -2.62 21.31
N ALA A 59 -14.84 -3.32 20.33
CA ALA A 59 -15.42 -4.53 19.74
C ALA A 59 -15.31 -5.76 20.65
N ARG A 60 -14.71 -5.64 21.84
CA ARG A 60 -14.44 -6.73 22.79
C ARG A 60 -13.71 -7.91 22.18
N GLN A 61 -12.85 -7.64 21.21
CA GLN A 61 -12.03 -8.65 20.55
C GLN A 61 -10.73 -8.88 21.31
N ARG A 62 -10.13 -10.06 21.07
CA ARG A 62 -8.87 -10.42 21.72
C ARG A 62 -7.74 -9.52 21.24
N ILE A 63 -7.04 -8.86 22.18
CA ILE A 63 -5.91 -7.95 21.90
C ILE A 63 -4.57 -8.70 21.90
N ALA A 64 -4.52 -9.96 22.37
CA ALA A 64 -3.26 -10.72 22.40
C ALA A 64 -2.58 -10.74 21.02
N PRO A 65 -1.24 -10.58 20.97
CA PRO A 65 -0.52 -10.54 19.71
C PRO A 65 -0.66 -11.87 18.96
N PRO A 66 -0.77 -11.84 17.64
CA PRO A 66 -0.56 -13.02 16.80
C PRO A 66 0.88 -13.54 16.99
N PRO A 67 1.30 -14.64 16.32
CA PRO A 67 2.67 -15.14 16.44
C PRO A 67 3.71 -14.01 16.35
N LEU A 68 4.36 -13.71 17.49
CA LEU A 68 5.07 -12.45 17.74
C LEU A 68 6.16 -12.17 16.72
N ALA A 69 7.03 -13.16 16.47
CA ALA A 69 8.16 -13.00 15.55
C ALA A 69 7.68 -12.71 14.10
N ALA A 70 6.65 -13.43 13.64
CA ALA A 70 6.08 -13.21 12.31
C ALA A 70 5.42 -11.83 12.21
N THR A 71 4.66 -11.44 13.24
CA THR A 71 3.98 -10.13 13.29
C THR A 71 4.98 -8.97 13.34
N ALA A 72 6.06 -9.11 14.13
CA ALA A 72 7.14 -8.12 14.19
C ALA A 72 7.83 -8.00 12.82
N LEU A 73 8.16 -9.12 12.18
CA LEU A 73 8.78 -9.09 10.84
C LEU A 73 7.86 -8.45 9.79
N ILE A 74 6.56 -8.73 9.84
CA ILE A 74 5.58 -8.05 8.98
C ILE A 74 5.58 -6.55 9.26
N GLY A 75 5.57 -6.14 10.52
CA GLY A 75 5.64 -4.72 10.93
C GLY A 75 6.91 -4.04 10.44
N LEU A 76 8.07 -4.71 10.54
CA LEU A 76 9.34 -4.20 10.04
C LEU A 76 9.33 -4.04 8.50
N CYS A 77 8.82 -5.01 7.75
CA CYS A 77 8.77 -4.94 6.30
C CYS A 77 7.69 -3.97 5.80
N GLN A 78 6.45 -4.14 6.25
CA GLN A 78 5.27 -3.50 5.68
C GLN A 78 4.98 -2.12 6.28
N THR A 79 5.39 -1.88 7.52
CA THR A 79 5.21 -0.59 8.19
C THR A 79 6.52 0.18 8.27
N ALA A 80 7.58 -0.36 8.90
CA ALA A 80 8.80 0.41 9.09
C ALA A 80 9.57 0.64 7.77
N ALA A 81 10.01 -0.43 7.11
CA ALA A 81 10.83 -0.31 5.91
C ALA A 81 10.04 0.34 4.77
N PHE A 82 8.86 -0.17 4.42
CA PHE A 82 8.06 0.40 3.35
C PHE A 82 7.80 1.89 3.59
N GLN A 83 7.17 2.24 4.70
CA GLN A 83 6.74 3.62 4.93
C GLN A 83 7.91 4.57 5.23
N GLY A 84 8.95 4.11 5.89
CA GLY A 84 10.15 4.90 6.13
C GLY A 84 10.87 5.26 4.82
N LEU A 85 11.05 4.27 3.94
CA LEU A 85 11.68 4.46 2.63
C LEU A 85 10.85 5.37 1.72
N GLU A 86 9.51 5.18 1.70
CA GLU A 86 8.61 6.02 0.90
C GLU A 86 8.59 7.48 1.39
N GLN A 87 8.51 7.69 2.70
CA GLN A 87 8.57 9.03 3.27
C GLN A 87 9.91 9.71 2.98
N TRP A 88 11.00 8.95 3.03
CA TRP A 88 12.31 9.49 2.65
C TRP A 88 12.37 9.80 1.15
N ALA A 89 11.88 8.90 0.30
CA ALA A 89 11.80 9.14 -1.14
C ALA A 89 11.02 10.41 -1.50
N LEU A 90 9.93 10.70 -0.75
CA LEU A 90 9.11 11.89 -0.94
C LEU A 90 9.82 13.21 -0.59
N VAL A 91 10.94 13.21 0.14
CA VAL A 91 11.70 14.43 0.44
C VAL A 91 12.10 15.11 -0.86
N ASP A 92 12.78 14.38 -1.76
CA ASP A 92 13.29 14.89 -3.02
C ASP A 92 12.39 14.50 -4.23
N GLY A 93 11.52 13.51 -4.06
CA GLY A 93 10.63 12.99 -5.11
C GLY A 93 9.27 13.66 -5.14
N GLY A 94 8.66 13.71 -6.33
CA GLY A 94 7.25 14.09 -6.49
C GLY A 94 6.32 12.97 -6.01
N ALA A 95 5.18 13.33 -5.38
CA ALA A 95 4.24 12.36 -4.81
C ALA A 95 3.76 11.31 -5.84
N GLY A 96 3.42 11.75 -7.05
CA GLY A 96 2.97 10.85 -8.12
C GLY A 96 4.06 9.88 -8.57
N HIS A 97 5.30 10.38 -8.75
CA HIS A 97 6.43 9.57 -9.21
C HIS A 97 6.84 8.52 -8.16
N VAL A 98 6.98 8.93 -6.91
CA VAL A 98 7.29 8.01 -5.79
C VAL A 98 6.19 6.97 -5.64
N ALA A 99 4.92 7.39 -5.70
CA ALA A 99 3.79 6.46 -5.68
C ALA A 99 3.87 5.42 -6.80
N LEU A 100 4.09 5.84 -8.05
CA LEU A 100 4.19 4.92 -9.19
C LEU A 100 5.29 3.88 -9.00
N LEU A 101 6.45 4.29 -8.48
CA LEU A 101 7.57 3.39 -8.19
C LEU A 101 7.25 2.42 -7.04
N ALA A 102 6.59 2.89 -5.98
CA ALA A 102 6.09 2.04 -4.89
C ALA A 102 5.12 0.97 -5.41
N TYR A 103 4.29 1.33 -6.39
CA TYR A 103 3.35 0.39 -7.03
C TYR A 103 4.02 -0.58 -8.04
N THR A 104 5.34 -0.68 -8.06
CA THR A 104 6.03 -1.88 -8.59
C THR A 104 5.88 -3.08 -7.65
N MET A 105 5.42 -2.87 -6.40
CA MET A 105 5.19 -3.90 -5.37
C MET A 105 4.49 -5.16 -5.88
N PRO A 106 3.43 -5.10 -6.70
CA PRO A 106 2.75 -6.30 -7.16
C PRO A 106 3.63 -7.29 -7.91
N PHE A 107 4.59 -6.79 -8.68
CA PHE A 107 5.52 -7.63 -9.43
C PHE A 107 6.46 -8.38 -8.49
N TRP A 108 7.00 -7.67 -7.49
CA TRP A 108 7.81 -8.26 -6.43
C TRP A 108 7.01 -9.26 -5.59
N ALA A 109 5.72 -8.95 -5.29
CA ALA A 109 4.86 -9.86 -4.53
C ALA A 109 4.59 -11.17 -5.28
N VAL A 110 4.37 -11.14 -6.59
CA VAL A 110 4.21 -12.34 -7.42
C VAL A 110 5.51 -13.17 -7.42
N LEU A 111 6.66 -12.51 -7.60
CA LEU A 111 7.96 -13.19 -7.59
C LEU A 111 8.29 -13.81 -6.23
N LEU A 112 8.01 -13.13 -5.12
CA LEU A 112 8.25 -13.61 -3.77
C LEU A 112 7.23 -14.67 -3.32
N ALA A 113 5.99 -14.60 -3.77
CA ALA A 113 4.96 -15.57 -3.43
C ALA A 113 5.27 -16.96 -3.97
N TRP A 114 5.88 -17.06 -5.14
CA TRP A 114 6.22 -18.34 -5.75
C TRP A 114 7.07 -19.23 -4.83
N PRO A 115 8.29 -18.85 -4.40
CA PRO A 115 9.11 -19.71 -3.52
C PRO A 115 8.58 -19.76 -2.08
N LEU A 116 7.99 -18.69 -1.54
CA LEU A 116 7.62 -18.58 -0.13
C LEU A 116 6.26 -19.18 0.23
N LEU A 117 5.32 -19.19 -0.73
CA LEU A 117 3.97 -19.71 -0.54
C LEU A 117 3.70 -20.96 -1.40
N SER A 118 4.67 -21.38 -2.23
CA SER A 118 4.46 -22.42 -3.27
C SER A 118 3.29 -22.07 -4.23
N ASP A 119 2.95 -20.79 -4.32
CA ASP A 119 1.87 -20.26 -5.16
C ASP A 119 2.43 -19.96 -6.55
N ARG A 120 2.42 -20.98 -7.41
CA ARG A 120 2.91 -20.85 -8.79
C ARG A 120 1.94 -20.02 -9.62
N PRO A 121 2.38 -18.87 -10.17
CA PRO A 121 1.50 -18.05 -11.00
C PRO A 121 1.03 -18.82 -12.23
N THR A 122 -0.25 -18.81 -12.49
CA THR A 122 -0.85 -19.37 -13.70
C THR A 122 -0.42 -18.57 -14.94
N ARG A 123 -0.58 -19.14 -16.13
CA ARG A 123 -0.32 -18.42 -17.40
C ARG A 123 -1.11 -17.10 -17.47
N ARG A 124 -2.36 -17.09 -17.00
CA ARG A 124 -3.20 -15.88 -16.95
C ARG A 124 -2.63 -14.83 -16.01
N GLN A 125 -2.12 -15.22 -14.84
CA GLN A 125 -1.48 -14.32 -13.90
C GLN A 125 -0.20 -13.74 -14.48
N TRP A 126 0.62 -14.54 -15.15
CA TRP A 126 1.82 -14.05 -15.85
C TRP A 126 1.46 -13.05 -16.96
N THR A 127 0.49 -13.38 -17.82
CA THR A 127 0.03 -12.45 -18.86
C THR A 127 -0.51 -11.14 -18.25
N GLY A 128 -1.34 -11.24 -17.22
CA GLY A 128 -1.87 -10.05 -16.53
C GLY A 128 -0.79 -9.23 -15.86
N THR A 129 0.19 -9.87 -15.23
CA THR A 129 1.36 -9.21 -14.62
C THR A 129 2.20 -8.48 -15.68
N ALA A 130 2.45 -9.12 -16.83
CA ALA A 130 3.20 -8.50 -17.93
C ALA A 130 2.45 -7.29 -18.52
N LEU A 131 1.15 -7.41 -18.78
CA LEU A 131 0.32 -6.30 -19.25
C LEU A 131 0.33 -5.14 -18.25
N ALA A 132 0.16 -5.43 -16.97
CA ALA A 132 0.18 -4.42 -15.92
C ALA A 132 1.56 -3.73 -15.78
N ALA A 133 2.66 -4.50 -15.97
CA ALA A 133 4.02 -3.94 -15.97
C ALA A 133 4.24 -2.98 -17.15
N ILE A 134 3.82 -3.38 -18.34
CA ILE A 134 3.86 -2.52 -19.54
C ILE A 134 3.03 -1.24 -19.27
N GLY A 135 1.82 -1.38 -18.72
CA GLY A 135 0.97 -0.25 -18.39
C GLY A 135 1.62 0.70 -17.38
N LEU A 136 2.25 0.18 -16.34
CA LEU A 136 2.95 0.99 -15.35
C LEU A 136 4.13 1.75 -15.96
N VAL A 137 4.88 1.14 -16.89
CA VAL A 137 5.97 1.80 -17.62
C VAL A 137 5.43 2.97 -18.46
N PHE A 138 4.28 2.81 -19.13
CA PHE A 138 3.67 3.89 -19.88
C PHE A 138 3.15 5.03 -18.98
N ILE A 139 2.58 4.73 -17.80
CA ILE A 139 2.16 5.76 -16.84
C ILE A 139 3.36 6.48 -16.23
N LEU A 140 4.45 5.74 -15.95
CA LEU A 140 5.68 6.30 -15.36
C LEU A 140 6.46 7.19 -16.34
N GLU A 141 6.34 6.94 -17.64
CA GLU A 141 7.09 7.62 -18.70
C GLU A 141 8.59 7.79 -18.39
N PRO A 142 9.35 6.70 -18.14
CA PRO A 142 10.74 6.80 -17.64
C PRO A 142 11.69 7.51 -18.60
N TRP A 143 11.32 7.62 -19.88
CA TRP A 143 12.06 8.38 -20.90
C TRP A 143 12.01 9.89 -20.69
N ARG A 144 11.09 10.41 -19.86
CA ARG A 144 11.06 11.82 -19.42
C ARG A 144 11.95 12.07 -18.19
N GLY A 145 12.56 11.03 -17.66
CA GLY A 145 13.42 11.06 -16.48
C GLY A 145 12.75 10.44 -15.25
N LEU A 146 13.57 9.79 -14.43
CA LEU A 146 13.12 9.14 -13.19
C LEU A 146 13.30 10.01 -11.94
N GLY A 147 13.59 11.30 -12.11
CA GLY A 147 13.84 12.22 -11.00
C GLY A 147 15.15 11.92 -10.26
N SER A 148 15.18 12.17 -8.95
CA SER A 148 16.36 11.89 -8.10
C SER A 148 16.66 10.40 -8.06
N PRO A 149 17.91 9.96 -8.37
CA PRO A 149 18.27 8.54 -8.29
C PRO A 149 18.07 7.94 -6.89
N LEU A 150 18.33 8.71 -5.83
CA LEU A 150 18.11 8.28 -4.46
C LEU A 150 16.61 8.07 -4.19
N SER A 151 15.76 9.04 -4.55
CA SER A 151 14.30 8.90 -4.41
C SER A 151 13.75 7.69 -5.14
N THR A 152 14.21 7.46 -6.38
CA THR A 152 13.86 6.29 -7.20
C THR A 152 14.26 4.98 -6.52
N ALA A 153 15.50 4.88 -6.05
CA ALA A 153 15.99 3.68 -5.37
C ALA A 153 15.23 3.40 -4.06
N LEU A 154 14.96 4.43 -3.26
CA LEU A 154 14.18 4.32 -2.03
C LEU A 154 12.74 3.86 -2.29
N ALA A 155 12.09 4.43 -3.29
CA ALA A 155 10.72 4.07 -3.66
C ALA A 155 10.62 2.61 -4.14
N ILE A 156 11.54 2.14 -4.98
CA ILE A 156 11.58 0.74 -5.41
C ILE A 156 11.86 -0.19 -4.23
N ALA A 157 12.84 0.16 -3.37
CA ALA A 157 13.14 -0.62 -2.17
C ALA A 157 11.94 -0.68 -1.21
N GLY A 158 11.19 0.41 -1.07
CA GLY A 158 9.93 0.45 -0.34
C GLY A 158 8.90 -0.52 -0.94
N GLY A 159 8.72 -0.51 -2.25
CA GLY A 159 7.84 -1.45 -2.96
C GLY A 159 8.22 -2.92 -2.72
N ILE A 160 9.52 -3.25 -2.70
CA ILE A 160 10.03 -4.61 -2.37
C ILE A 160 9.69 -4.95 -0.91
N ALA A 161 9.93 -4.03 0.02
CA ALA A 161 9.62 -4.23 1.44
C ALA A 161 8.10 -4.46 1.66
N TRP A 162 7.25 -3.70 0.98
CA TRP A 162 5.80 -3.91 1.00
C TRP A 162 5.42 -5.29 0.45
N ALA A 163 6.02 -5.71 -0.67
CA ALA A 163 5.81 -7.03 -1.24
C ALA A 163 6.19 -8.15 -0.26
N ALA A 164 7.33 -8.03 0.40
CA ALA A 164 7.77 -8.98 1.41
C ALA A 164 6.77 -9.08 2.57
N GLY A 165 6.35 -7.95 3.13
CA GLY A 165 5.33 -7.90 4.18
C GLY A 165 3.98 -8.49 3.74
N THR A 166 3.57 -8.26 2.49
CA THR A 166 2.35 -8.84 1.89
C THR A 166 2.42 -10.36 1.83
N VAL A 167 3.53 -10.92 1.36
CA VAL A 167 3.73 -12.38 1.27
C VAL A 167 3.82 -13.01 2.67
N LEU A 168 4.52 -12.36 3.61
CA LEU A 168 4.59 -12.81 5.00
C LEU A 168 3.21 -12.80 5.67
N SER A 169 2.42 -11.75 5.47
CA SER A 169 1.04 -11.66 5.97
C SER A 169 0.16 -12.79 5.40
N LYS A 170 0.28 -13.07 4.10
CA LYS A 170 -0.44 -14.17 3.46
C LYS A 170 -0.04 -15.52 4.04
N ARG A 171 1.26 -15.76 4.24
CA ARG A 171 1.78 -16.97 4.88
C ARG A 171 1.26 -17.13 6.31
N LEU A 172 1.17 -16.03 7.06
CA LEU A 172 0.62 -16.04 8.41
C LEU A 172 -0.85 -16.44 8.41
N PHE A 173 -1.66 -15.87 7.51
CA PHE A 173 -3.09 -16.24 7.37
C PHE A 173 -3.30 -17.68 6.91
N GLN A 174 -2.38 -18.26 6.15
CA GLN A 174 -2.46 -19.67 5.74
C GLN A 174 -2.15 -20.64 6.89
N ARG A 175 -1.33 -20.23 7.86
CA ARG A 175 -0.84 -21.09 8.94
C ARG A 175 -1.58 -20.90 10.25
N HIS A 176 -2.20 -19.76 10.46
CA HIS A 176 -2.80 -19.36 11.72
C HIS A 176 -4.14 -18.65 11.48
N ALA A 177 -5.12 -18.94 12.35
CA ALA A 177 -6.40 -18.22 12.36
C ALA A 177 -6.20 -16.84 13.03
N VAL A 178 -5.73 -15.86 12.26
CA VAL A 178 -5.45 -14.49 12.72
C VAL A 178 -6.50 -13.54 12.17
N ALA A 179 -7.07 -12.69 13.05
CA ALA A 179 -7.98 -11.64 12.63
C ALA A 179 -7.20 -10.48 11.98
N PRO A 180 -7.60 -10.00 10.79
CA PRO A 180 -6.92 -8.89 10.10
C PRO A 180 -6.75 -7.65 10.98
N LEU A 181 -7.79 -7.26 11.73
CA LEU A 181 -7.75 -6.10 12.62
C LEU A 181 -6.64 -6.21 13.66
N ASN A 182 -6.53 -7.39 14.31
CA ASN A 182 -5.51 -7.62 15.32
C ASN A 182 -4.09 -7.63 14.73
N LEU A 183 -3.90 -8.27 13.56
CA LEU A 183 -2.62 -8.24 12.85
C LEU A 183 -2.24 -6.79 12.47
N THR A 184 -3.20 -6.00 11.95
CA THR A 184 -2.95 -4.61 11.57
C THR A 184 -2.50 -3.78 12.77
N ALA A 185 -3.17 -3.91 13.92
CA ALA A 185 -2.82 -3.16 15.13
C ALA A 185 -1.38 -3.46 15.59
N TRP A 186 -1.03 -4.74 15.69
CA TRP A 186 0.28 -5.15 16.18
C TRP A 186 1.41 -4.88 15.18
N GLN A 187 1.19 -5.10 13.87
CA GLN A 187 2.22 -4.76 12.87
C GLN A 187 2.51 -3.25 12.83
N MET A 188 1.47 -2.41 13.01
CA MET A 188 1.65 -0.96 13.09
C MET A 188 2.39 -0.54 14.35
N LEU A 189 2.11 -1.17 15.48
CA LEU A 189 2.85 -0.91 16.72
C LEU A 189 4.33 -1.22 16.53
N PHE A 190 4.68 -2.44 16.08
CA PHE A 190 6.09 -2.81 15.90
C PHE A 190 6.79 -1.96 14.85
N GLY A 191 6.14 -1.72 13.72
CA GLY A 191 6.71 -0.87 12.67
C GLY A 191 6.80 0.59 13.08
N GLY A 192 5.80 1.11 13.81
CA GLY A 192 5.80 2.46 14.35
C GLY A 192 6.90 2.68 15.39
N LEU A 193 7.14 1.70 16.28
CA LEU A 193 8.25 1.73 17.23
C LEU A 193 9.61 1.73 16.51
N ALA A 194 9.77 0.91 15.47
CA ALA A 194 10.98 0.90 14.66
C ALA A 194 11.21 2.24 13.94
N LEU A 195 10.15 2.84 13.37
CA LEU A 195 10.21 4.17 12.76
C LEU A 195 10.55 5.25 13.79
N GLY A 196 9.99 5.17 15.01
CA GLY A 196 10.32 6.05 16.10
C GLY A 196 11.80 5.94 16.50
N ALA A 197 12.35 4.73 16.58
CA ALA A 197 13.77 4.51 16.83
C ALA A 197 14.64 5.12 15.72
N VAL A 198 14.24 5.00 14.45
CA VAL A 198 14.94 5.65 13.32
C VAL A 198 14.87 7.18 13.45
N ALA A 199 13.70 7.73 13.79
CA ALA A 199 13.52 9.17 13.97
C ALA A 199 14.38 9.76 15.10
N LEU A 200 14.68 8.98 16.14
CA LEU A 200 15.59 9.41 17.22
C LEU A 200 17.06 9.43 16.82
N VAL A 201 17.46 8.60 15.84
CA VAL A 201 18.86 8.47 15.40
C VAL A 201 19.16 9.35 14.19
N VAL A 202 18.21 9.42 13.24
CA VAL A 202 18.37 10.23 12.03
C VAL A 202 17.91 11.67 12.32
N PRO A 203 18.76 12.68 12.08
CA PRO A 203 18.37 14.07 12.31
C PRO A 203 17.11 14.44 11.51
N GLN A 204 16.11 14.92 12.20
CA GLN A 204 14.85 15.38 11.63
C GLN A 204 14.72 16.89 11.76
N LYS A 205 14.01 17.53 10.84
CA LYS A 205 13.63 18.92 11.03
C LYS A 205 12.60 19.04 12.17
N PRO A 206 12.61 20.13 12.94
CA PRO A 206 11.61 20.36 13.98
C PRO A 206 10.20 20.33 13.42
N MET A 207 9.29 19.67 14.14
CA MET A 207 7.87 19.65 13.79
C MET A 207 7.22 21.01 14.02
N VAL A 208 6.54 21.52 13.00
CA VAL A 208 5.76 22.77 13.06
C VAL A 208 4.29 22.42 13.18
N TRP A 209 3.78 22.46 14.42
CA TRP A 209 2.38 22.16 14.71
C TRP A 209 1.46 23.28 14.23
N ASN A 210 0.68 22.97 13.19
CA ASN A 210 -0.34 23.86 12.65
C ASN A 210 -1.54 23.04 12.15
N HIS A 211 -2.60 23.72 11.73
CA HIS A 211 -3.83 23.05 11.27
C HIS A 211 -3.59 22.10 10.08
N ALA A 212 -2.65 22.41 9.20
CA ALA A 212 -2.33 21.59 8.05
C ALA A 212 -1.67 20.25 8.47
N LEU A 213 -0.68 20.28 9.37
CA LEU A 213 -0.04 19.07 9.90
C LEU A 213 -1.03 18.24 10.71
N ILE A 214 -1.85 18.87 11.56
CA ILE A 214 -2.86 18.18 12.35
C ILE A 214 -3.89 17.50 11.44
N GLY A 215 -4.39 18.20 10.42
CA GLY A 215 -5.30 17.62 9.41
C GLY A 215 -4.68 16.46 8.66
N ALA A 216 -3.42 16.60 8.23
CA ALA A 216 -2.67 15.54 7.57
C ALA A 216 -2.48 14.31 8.49
N LEU A 217 -2.19 14.52 9.78
CA LEU A 217 -2.09 13.44 10.76
C LEU A 217 -3.43 12.74 10.98
N ILE A 218 -4.52 13.49 11.20
CA ILE A 218 -5.86 12.90 11.40
C ILE A 218 -6.23 12.03 10.20
N TYR A 219 -6.10 12.56 8.99
CA TYR A 219 -6.37 11.80 7.77
C TYR A 219 -5.48 10.55 7.68
N SER A 220 -4.19 10.73 7.88
CA SER A 220 -3.22 9.63 7.74
C SER A 220 -3.40 8.56 8.80
N VAL A 221 -3.69 8.93 10.04
CA VAL A 221 -3.91 8.01 11.17
C VAL A 221 -5.20 7.21 10.98
N VAL A 222 -6.32 7.90 10.79
CA VAL A 222 -7.65 7.26 10.81
C VAL A 222 -7.93 6.54 9.49
N PHE A 223 -7.77 7.23 8.37
CA PHE A 223 -8.22 6.72 7.08
C PHE A 223 -7.12 5.95 6.33
N ALA A 224 -5.95 6.54 6.11
CA ALA A 224 -4.93 5.94 5.26
C ALA A 224 -4.13 4.83 5.96
N SER A 225 -3.97 4.90 7.29
CA SER A 225 -3.30 3.86 8.06
C SER A 225 -4.31 2.91 8.69
N SER A 226 -5.09 3.32 9.68
CA SER A 226 -5.94 2.37 10.41
C SER A 226 -6.96 1.68 9.52
N LEU A 227 -7.82 2.45 8.84
CA LEU A 227 -8.90 1.90 8.04
C LEU A 227 -8.38 1.20 6.78
N ALA A 228 -7.56 1.88 5.97
CA ALA A 228 -7.14 1.33 4.69
C ALA A 228 -6.25 0.09 4.83
N TRP A 229 -5.32 0.04 5.78
CA TRP A 229 -4.51 -1.15 6.03
C TRP A 229 -5.31 -2.32 6.61
N TRP A 230 -6.29 -2.05 7.46
CA TRP A 230 -7.21 -3.10 7.91
C TRP A 230 -8.01 -3.67 6.74
N LEU A 231 -8.58 -2.81 5.90
CA LEU A 231 -9.30 -3.24 4.69
C LEU A 231 -8.37 -4.02 3.73
N TRP A 232 -7.13 -3.56 3.56
CA TRP A 232 -6.12 -4.26 2.76
C TRP A 232 -5.85 -5.69 3.27
N LEU A 233 -5.68 -5.87 4.58
CA LEU A 233 -5.46 -7.21 5.13
C LEU A 233 -6.70 -8.12 5.00
N ILE A 234 -7.92 -7.55 5.03
CA ILE A 234 -9.15 -8.30 4.69
C ILE A 234 -9.10 -8.77 3.24
N VAL A 235 -8.72 -7.89 2.32
CA VAL A 235 -8.57 -8.24 0.89
C VAL A 235 -7.53 -9.35 0.73
N LEU A 236 -6.36 -9.18 1.34
CA LEU A 236 -5.25 -10.13 1.25
C LEU A 236 -5.62 -11.50 1.87
N GLN A 237 -6.38 -11.52 2.95
CA GLN A 237 -6.86 -12.76 3.56
C GLN A 237 -7.79 -13.52 2.62
N ARG A 238 -8.66 -12.81 1.88
CA ARG A 238 -9.75 -13.40 1.07
C ARG A 238 -9.37 -13.70 -0.38
N LEU A 239 -8.41 -12.97 -0.95
CA LEU A 239 -8.01 -13.10 -2.35
C LEU A 239 -6.63 -13.76 -2.49
N PRO A 240 -6.34 -14.42 -3.63
CA PRO A 240 -4.99 -14.85 -3.97
C PRO A 240 -4.02 -13.67 -3.99
N THR A 241 -2.75 -13.91 -3.62
CA THR A 241 -1.74 -12.83 -3.50
C THR A 241 -1.59 -12.02 -4.78
N ALA A 242 -1.49 -12.70 -5.93
CA ALA A 242 -1.38 -12.03 -7.23
C ALA A 242 -2.59 -11.13 -7.54
N VAL A 243 -3.83 -11.60 -7.24
CA VAL A 243 -5.04 -10.80 -7.47
C VAL A 243 -5.07 -9.59 -6.55
N ALA A 244 -4.84 -9.76 -5.24
CA ALA A 244 -4.84 -8.69 -4.27
C ALA A 244 -3.77 -7.65 -4.64
N SER A 245 -2.52 -8.08 -4.86
CA SER A 245 -1.41 -7.19 -5.13
C SER A 245 -1.58 -6.43 -6.45
N LEU A 246 -1.92 -7.11 -7.56
CA LEU A 246 -2.15 -6.42 -8.84
C LEU A 246 -3.33 -5.45 -8.78
N SER A 247 -4.37 -5.75 -7.98
CA SER A 247 -5.50 -4.83 -7.81
C SER A 247 -5.09 -3.50 -7.18
N SER A 248 -3.99 -3.43 -6.41
CA SER A 248 -3.47 -2.17 -5.88
C SER A 248 -3.00 -1.19 -6.96
N LEU A 249 -2.70 -1.66 -8.19
CA LEU A 249 -2.44 -0.80 -9.36
C LEU A 249 -3.64 0.05 -9.77
N GLY A 250 -4.81 -0.20 -9.22
CA GLY A 250 -5.94 0.73 -9.31
C GLY A 250 -5.64 2.09 -8.65
N VAL A 251 -4.70 2.19 -7.69
CA VAL A 251 -4.36 3.47 -7.03
C VAL A 251 -3.73 4.46 -8.01
N PRO A 252 -2.64 4.14 -8.74
CA PRO A 252 -2.10 5.08 -9.72
C PRO A 252 -3.10 5.42 -10.84
N VAL A 253 -3.91 4.45 -11.28
CA VAL A 253 -4.98 4.73 -12.24
C VAL A 253 -5.99 5.73 -11.70
N LEU A 254 -6.46 5.52 -10.46
CA LEU A 254 -7.38 6.46 -9.80
C LEU A 254 -6.73 7.82 -9.56
N ALA A 255 -5.43 7.88 -9.24
CA ALA A 255 -4.72 9.14 -9.04
C ALA A 255 -4.72 9.99 -10.32
N VAL A 256 -4.44 9.39 -11.48
CA VAL A 256 -4.49 10.08 -12.78
C VAL A 256 -5.92 10.54 -13.11
N LEU A 257 -6.91 9.67 -12.91
CA LEU A 257 -8.31 10.01 -13.18
C LEU A 257 -8.84 11.11 -12.24
N LEU A 258 -8.44 11.11 -10.98
CA LEU A 258 -8.80 12.16 -10.01
C LEU A 258 -8.12 13.48 -10.34
N ALA A 259 -6.84 13.47 -10.75
CA ALA A 259 -6.16 14.67 -11.23
C ALA A 259 -6.91 15.27 -12.42
N TRP A 260 -7.27 14.45 -13.41
CA TRP A 260 -8.06 14.92 -14.55
C TRP A 260 -9.43 15.51 -14.12
N ALA A 261 -10.15 14.83 -13.25
CA ALA A 261 -11.49 15.28 -12.84
C ALA A 261 -11.47 16.54 -11.95
N ILE A 262 -10.44 16.72 -11.10
CA ILE A 262 -10.38 17.78 -10.08
C ILE A 262 -9.57 18.97 -10.56
N THR A 263 -8.40 18.74 -11.16
CA THR A 263 -7.46 19.79 -11.60
C THR A 263 -7.58 20.08 -13.09
N HIS A 264 -8.42 19.33 -13.82
CA HIS A 264 -8.58 19.40 -15.29
C HIS A 264 -7.28 19.12 -16.05
N GLU A 265 -6.29 18.54 -15.40
CA GLU A 265 -5.06 18.07 -16.04
C GLU A 265 -5.38 16.83 -16.89
N GLN A 266 -5.40 17.00 -18.20
CA GLN A 266 -5.65 15.88 -19.11
C GLN A 266 -4.47 14.89 -19.05
N PRO A 267 -4.76 13.57 -18.87
CA PRO A 267 -3.71 12.57 -18.92
C PRO A 267 -3.01 12.61 -20.29
N SER A 268 -1.71 12.40 -20.29
CA SER A 268 -0.96 12.27 -21.54
C SER A 268 -1.49 11.07 -22.37
N PRO A 269 -1.30 11.06 -23.69
CA PRO A 269 -1.66 9.90 -24.50
C PRO A 269 -1.01 8.61 -23.99
N MET A 270 0.22 8.68 -23.46
CA MET A 270 0.96 7.53 -22.92
C MET A 270 0.37 7.06 -21.59
N GLU A 271 -0.01 7.95 -20.70
CA GLU A 271 -0.74 7.60 -19.47
C GLU A 271 -2.07 6.94 -19.80
N GLY A 272 -2.81 7.44 -20.81
CA GLY A 272 -4.04 6.82 -21.28
C GLY A 272 -3.84 5.39 -21.78
N VAL A 273 -2.82 5.15 -22.60
CA VAL A 273 -2.41 3.80 -23.04
C VAL A 273 -2.04 2.94 -21.84
N GLY A 274 -1.26 3.48 -20.90
CA GLY A 274 -0.83 2.77 -19.70
C GLY A 274 -2.02 2.34 -18.82
N ILE A 275 -3.01 3.21 -18.62
CA ILE A 275 -4.26 2.88 -17.92
C ILE A 275 -4.97 1.70 -18.56
N VAL A 276 -5.11 1.70 -19.89
CA VAL A 276 -5.73 0.58 -20.62
C VAL A 276 -4.98 -0.73 -20.38
N PHE A 277 -3.64 -0.72 -20.46
CA PHE A 277 -2.84 -1.92 -20.20
C PHE A 277 -2.98 -2.43 -18.77
N VAL A 278 -2.98 -1.54 -17.76
CA VAL A 278 -3.22 -1.91 -16.35
C VAL A 278 -4.59 -2.56 -16.20
N LEU A 279 -5.64 -1.96 -16.76
CA LEU A 279 -7.01 -2.49 -16.66
C LEU A 279 -7.14 -3.86 -17.37
N LEU A 280 -6.51 -4.06 -18.53
CA LEU A 280 -6.46 -5.34 -19.21
C LEU A 280 -5.71 -6.39 -18.36
N GLY A 281 -4.60 -6.00 -17.74
CA GLY A 281 -3.84 -6.85 -16.82
C GLY A 281 -4.69 -7.29 -15.62
N LEU A 282 -5.41 -6.36 -14.99
CA LEU A 282 -6.32 -6.65 -13.89
C LEU A 282 -7.47 -7.57 -14.32
N ALA A 283 -8.07 -7.35 -15.48
CA ALA A 283 -9.11 -8.20 -16.03
C ALA A 283 -8.61 -9.62 -16.28
N ALA A 284 -7.39 -9.77 -16.82
CA ALA A 284 -6.77 -11.07 -17.05
C ALA A 284 -6.56 -11.84 -15.74
N VAL A 285 -6.06 -11.17 -14.67
CA VAL A 285 -5.78 -11.82 -13.39
C VAL A 285 -7.05 -12.13 -12.60
N SER A 286 -8.02 -11.22 -12.60
CA SER A 286 -9.27 -11.38 -11.81
C SER A 286 -10.21 -12.46 -12.37
N GLY A 287 -9.91 -13.01 -13.52
CA GLY A 287 -10.73 -14.06 -14.16
C GLY A 287 -12.13 -13.58 -14.54
N LEU A 288 -12.31 -12.28 -14.73
CA LEU A 288 -13.52 -11.73 -15.34
C LEU A 288 -13.68 -12.39 -16.70
N ARG A 289 -14.53 -13.41 -16.78
CA ARG A 289 -15.05 -13.91 -18.04
C ARG A 289 -15.83 -12.74 -18.64
N LEU A 290 -15.25 -12.04 -19.60
CA LEU A 290 -16.07 -11.31 -20.55
C LEU A 290 -16.98 -12.38 -21.17
N ARG A 291 -18.21 -12.39 -20.70
CA ARG A 291 -19.26 -13.29 -21.18
C ARG A 291 -19.45 -12.92 -22.66
N GLN A 292 -18.79 -13.65 -23.56
CA GLN A 292 -19.18 -13.61 -24.96
C GLN A 292 -20.64 -14.05 -24.98
N ARG A 293 -21.53 -13.12 -25.29
CA ARG A 293 -22.89 -13.39 -25.72
C ARG A 293 -22.87 -13.90 -27.15
#